data_aeb521d215a93d106b88ea461ede3180
#
_entry.id   aeb521d215a93d106b88ea461ede3180
#
_cell.length_a   1.000
_cell.length_b   1.000
_cell.length_c   1.000
_cell.angle_alpha   90.00
_cell.angle_beta   90.00
_cell.angle_gamma   90.00
#
_symmetry.space_group_name_H-M   'P 1'
#
loop_
_entity.id
_entity.type
_entity.pdbx_description
1 polymer ?
#
loop_
_entity_poly.entity_id
_entity_poly.type
_entity_poly.pdbx_seq_one_letter_code
_entity_poly.pdbx_strand_id
1 'polypeptide(L)'
;MKRIVSLLLIACLVLGLVPAALAETVINPNEKRGIKLQKVQANQAEEGISPTTGLALDDLEDIDGFAGLAVTDRYMPMMVQIDNTDGGVDKRAPWGASYADIIYETPLYKAGNTRLSYIFSDLIPDSVGPVRSARLGHVWLREEWDAGFLFYGYQEYEKADCEAELRKWKVESKGLAFSGTVGTGKKWKKYYTRRKGVASPHNVDANLSAMYELIDKKFVPRNHTFLFTDAIPEGELADEVRINTGHEAYSSALIYDVDTNLYFRYMGVGDDLTPYEDKDTTEHIGFANVIIQFAEVQWPRVDAPVTFHVGKKYYNNKGSYEVGGNADFFMGGVRVKGYWQRESMEDRTVFYTEDGKELELQRGKTLIVVVDSKLWEVSYTAY
;
A
#
# COMPACT_ATOMS: atom_id res chain seq x y z
N MET A 1 56.05 7.79 40.97
CA MET A 1 54.71 8.46 40.71
C MET A 1 54.44 8.70 39.23
N LYS A 2 55.38 9.10 38.37
CA LYS A 2 55.12 9.38 36.90
C LYS A 2 54.70 8.17 36.07
N ARG A 3 55.09 6.95 36.41
CA ARG A 3 54.71 5.71 35.63
C ARG A 3 53.32 5.17 35.94
N ILE A 4 52.78 5.46 37.13
CA ILE A 4 51.44 5.01 37.55
C ILE A 4 50.36 5.92 36.92
N VAL A 5 50.66 7.19 36.76
CA VAL A 5 49.75 8.18 36.14
C VAL A 5 49.58 7.89 34.64
N SER A 6 50.67 7.44 33.96
CA SER A 6 50.56 7.06 32.54
C SER A 6 49.75 5.79 32.31
N LEU A 7 49.79 4.83 33.20
CA LEU A 7 49.02 3.60 33.11
C LEU A 7 47.52 3.84 33.41
N LEU A 8 47.20 4.79 34.30
CA LEU A 8 45.81 5.19 34.55
C LEU A 8 45.20 5.99 33.41
N LEU A 9 46.01 6.82 32.75
CA LEU A 9 45.55 7.57 31.55
C LEU A 9 45.32 6.67 30.33
N ILE A 10 46.16 5.62 30.16
CA ILE A 10 45.96 4.62 29.10
C ILE A 10 44.72 3.74 29.41
N ALA A 11 44.51 3.37 30.67
CA ALA A 11 43.31 2.62 31.08
C ALA A 11 42.01 3.43 30.90
N CYS A 12 42.03 4.73 31.16
CA CYS A 12 40.89 5.60 30.89
C CYS A 12 40.62 5.83 29.38
N LEU A 13 41.67 5.85 28.58
CA LEU A 13 41.53 5.96 27.12
C LEU A 13 41.02 4.66 26.47
N VAL A 14 41.35 3.50 27.04
CA VAL A 14 40.85 2.20 26.55
C VAL A 14 39.41 1.92 27.01
N LEU A 15 39.01 2.46 28.18
CA LEU A 15 37.62 2.38 28.65
C LEU A 15 36.66 3.38 27.95
N GLY A 16 37.20 4.42 27.32
CA GLY A 16 36.43 5.38 26.54
C GLY A 16 36.13 4.95 25.10
N LEU A 17 36.71 3.84 24.65
CA LEU A 17 36.48 3.21 23.36
C LEU A 17 35.74 1.86 23.48
N VAL A 18 34.80 1.77 24.41
CA VAL A 18 33.72 0.81 24.20
C VAL A 18 32.91 1.41 23.06
N PRO A 19 32.93 0.84 21.84
CA PRO A 19 31.95 1.24 20.86
C PRO A 19 30.62 1.04 21.56
N ALA A 20 29.83 2.10 21.68
CA ALA A 20 28.42 1.91 22.00
C ALA A 20 27.97 0.80 21.07
N ALA A 21 27.65 -0.37 21.58
CA ALA A 21 27.05 -1.42 20.81
C ALA A 21 25.81 -0.79 20.22
N LEU A 22 25.89 -0.38 18.96
CA LEU A 22 24.76 0.15 18.22
C LEU A 22 23.75 -0.96 18.29
N ALA A 23 22.64 -0.72 18.97
CA ALA A 23 21.56 -1.68 19.02
C ALA A 23 21.20 -1.99 17.56
N GLU A 24 21.61 -3.15 17.11
CA GLU A 24 21.34 -3.60 15.74
C GLU A 24 19.83 -3.69 15.60
N THR A 25 19.27 -2.81 14.78
CA THR A 25 17.86 -2.90 14.44
C THR A 25 17.74 -3.97 13.38
N VAL A 26 17.08 -5.07 13.71
CA VAL A 26 16.80 -6.12 12.74
C VAL A 26 15.75 -5.62 11.78
N ILE A 27 16.14 -5.40 10.54
CA ILE A 27 15.27 -4.86 9.48
C ILE A 27 14.41 -5.96 8.89
N ASN A 28 15.05 -7.10 8.60
CA ASN A 28 14.37 -8.26 8.07
C ASN A 28 14.42 -9.37 9.11
N PRO A 29 13.28 -9.73 9.74
CA PRO A 29 13.23 -10.79 10.73
C PRO A 29 13.67 -12.15 10.18
N ASN A 30 13.62 -12.35 8.87
CA ASN A 30 14.04 -13.60 8.22
C ASN A 30 15.54 -13.62 7.89
N GLU A 31 16.13 -12.49 7.59
CA GLU A 31 17.55 -12.39 7.19
C GLU A 31 18.48 -11.97 8.32
N LYS A 32 17.99 -11.48 9.42
CA LYS A 32 18.77 -11.02 10.58
C LYS A 32 19.88 -10.03 10.20
N ARG A 33 19.62 -9.16 9.25
CA ARG A 33 20.57 -8.12 8.86
C ARG A 33 20.59 -7.02 9.91
N GLY A 34 21.77 -6.69 10.42
CA GLY A 34 21.98 -5.62 11.38
C GLY A 34 22.21 -4.27 10.68
N ILE A 35 21.21 -3.69 10.03
CA ILE A 35 21.29 -2.32 9.51
C ILE A 35 20.55 -1.41 10.47
N LYS A 36 21.14 -0.27 10.81
CA LYS A 36 20.51 0.71 11.68
C LYS A 36 19.57 1.57 10.86
N LEU A 37 18.27 1.37 11.01
CA LEU A 37 17.26 2.24 10.43
C LEU A 37 17.21 3.59 11.13
N GLN A 38 16.97 4.63 10.37
CA GLN A 38 16.65 5.94 10.90
C GLN A 38 15.37 5.83 11.73
N LYS A 39 15.39 6.38 12.94
CA LYS A 39 14.16 6.50 13.73
C LYS A 39 13.29 7.57 13.11
N VAL A 40 12.22 7.14 12.49
CA VAL A 40 11.29 8.01 11.79
C VAL A 40 10.24 8.52 12.77
N GLN A 41 10.01 9.82 12.77
CA GLN A 41 8.85 10.43 13.41
C GLN A 41 7.70 10.51 12.41
N ALA A 42 6.47 10.71 12.91
CA ALA A 42 5.35 10.95 12.02
C ALA A 42 5.64 12.21 11.19
N ASN A 43 5.67 12.06 9.87
CA ASN A 43 5.82 13.19 8.96
C ASN A 43 4.55 14.03 9.02
N GLN A 44 4.68 15.32 8.79
CA GLN A 44 3.54 16.23 8.65
C GLN A 44 3.51 16.70 7.20
N ALA A 45 2.31 16.68 6.61
CA ALA A 45 2.12 17.27 5.30
C ALA A 45 2.38 18.77 5.37
N GLU A 46 3.01 19.32 4.35
CA GLU A 46 3.07 20.77 4.13
C GLU A 46 1.66 21.29 3.82
N GLU A 47 1.37 22.53 4.19
CA GLU A 47 0.10 23.17 3.87
C GLU A 47 -0.09 23.26 2.35
N GLY A 48 -1.26 22.87 1.86
CA GLY A 48 -1.55 22.84 0.42
C GLY A 48 -0.92 21.67 -0.37
N ILE A 49 -0.24 20.74 0.31
CA ILE A 49 0.41 19.58 -0.32
C ILE A 49 -0.27 18.28 0.15
N SER A 50 -0.53 17.40 -0.79
CA SER A 50 -1.08 16.08 -0.50
C SER A 50 -0.14 15.24 0.37
N PRO A 51 -0.64 14.63 1.46
CA PRO A 51 0.15 13.71 2.27
C PRO A 51 0.43 12.36 1.59
N THR A 52 -0.34 12.00 0.56
CA THR A 52 -0.30 10.69 -0.11
C THR A 52 0.41 10.74 -1.45
N THR A 53 0.32 11.85 -2.17
CA THR A 53 0.91 12.01 -3.50
C THR A 53 2.02 13.07 -3.56
N GLY A 54 2.10 13.97 -2.57
CA GLY A 54 3.01 15.10 -2.59
C GLY A 54 2.68 16.17 -3.64
N LEU A 55 1.55 16.06 -4.34
CA LEU A 55 1.10 17.04 -5.32
C LEU A 55 0.50 18.27 -4.63
N ALA A 56 0.54 19.41 -5.30
CA ALA A 56 -0.17 20.59 -4.84
C ALA A 56 -1.69 20.36 -4.95
N LEU A 57 -2.42 20.64 -3.88
CA LEU A 57 -3.87 20.44 -3.84
C LEU A 57 -4.62 21.42 -4.73
N ASP A 58 -4.12 22.65 -4.85
CA ASP A 58 -4.70 23.70 -5.70
C ASP A 58 -4.77 23.28 -7.19
N ASP A 59 -3.88 22.40 -7.63
CA ASP A 59 -3.89 21.85 -8.99
C ASP A 59 -5.03 20.85 -9.22
N LEU A 60 -5.70 20.40 -8.15
CA LEU A 60 -6.75 19.37 -8.15
C LEU A 60 -8.16 19.91 -7.85
N GLU A 61 -8.31 21.20 -7.54
CA GLU A 61 -9.56 21.78 -7.01
C GLU A 61 -10.74 21.86 -8.01
N ASP A 62 -10.50 21.85 -9.31
CA ASP A 62 -11.51 22.14 -10.34
C ASP A 62 -12.33 20.92 -10.82
N ILE A 63 -12.51 19.89 -9.98
CA ILE A 63 -13.24 18.69 -10.38
C ILE A 63 -14.62 18.64 -9.71
N ASP A 64 -15.65 19.02 -10.45
CA ASP A 64 -17.05 18.98 -10.01
C ASP A 64 -17.50 17.57 -9.58
N GLY A 65 -18.19 17.48 -8.46
CA GLY A 65 -18.82 16.24 -7.99
C GLY A 65 -17.91 15.33 -7.15
N PHE A 66 -16.71 15.80 -6.79
CA PHE A 66 -15.78 15.04 -5.94
C PHE A 66 -15.85 15.52 -4.48
N ALA A 67 -15.44 14.62 -3.57
CA ALA A 67 -15.06 14.93 -2.20
C ALA A 67 -13.53 14.72 -2.04
N GLY A 68 -13.03 14.80 -0.82
CA GLY A 68 -11.61 14.58 -0.51
C GLY A 68 -10.88 15.85 -0.08
N LEU A 69 -9.58 15.71 0.13
CA LEU A 69 -8.77 16.78 0.72
C LEU A 69 -8.71 18.04 -0.14
N ALA A 70 -8.55 17.89 -1.46
CA ALA A 70 -8.49 19.02 -2.40
C ALA A 70 -9.80 19.80 -2.50
N VAL A 71 -10.94 19.20 -2.14
CA VAL A 71 -12.26 19.81 -2.27
C VAL A 71 -12.82 20.27 -0.92
N THR A 72 -12.49 19.60 0.18
CA THR A 72 -13.13 19.79 1.49
C THR A 72 -12.17 20.21 2.60
N ASP A 73 -10.89 20.39 2.32
CA ASP A 73 -9.82 20.63 3.30
C ASP A 73 -9.74 19.56 4.40
N ARG A 74 -10.35 18.39 4.16
CA ARG A 74 -10.40 17.31 5.14
C ARG A 74 -9.64 16.10 4.67
N TYR A 75 -8.51 15.82 5.32
CA TYR A 75 -7.83 14.55 5.16
C TYR A 75 -8.62 13.43 5.80
N MET A 76 -9.17 12.53 4.98
CA MET A 76 -9.88 11.34 5.43
C MET A 76 -9.73 10.24 4.37
N PRO A 77 -8.72 9.37 4.48
CA PRO A 77 -8.49 8.35 3.47
C PRO A 77 -9.63 7.34 3.40
N MET A 78 -9.98 6.94 2.18
CA MET A 78 -10.97 5.93 1.87
C MET A 78 -10.29 4.76 1.18
N MET A 79 -10.44 3.55 1.70
CA MET A 79 -9.89 2.34 1.11
C MET A 79 -10.99 1.47 0.50
N VAL A 80 -10.86 1.15 -0.78
CA VAL A 80 -11.83 0.35 -1.53
C VAL A 80 -11.20 -0.93 -2.04
N GLN A 81 -11.86 -2.07 -1.79
CA GLN A 81 -11.43 -3.36 -2.32
C GLN A 81 -11.89 -3.53 -3.76
N ILE A 82 -10.96 -3.56 -4.70
CA ILE A 82 -11.21 -3.60 -6.14
C ILE A 82 -10.88 -4.97 -6.71
N ASP A 83 -11.70 -5.40 -7.64
CA ASP A 83 -11.51 -6.67 -8.33
C ASP A 83 -10.26 -6.64 -9.24
N ASN A 84 -9.43 -7.64 -9.08
CA ASN A 84 -8.36 -7.96 -10.03
C ASN A 84 -8.41 -9.46 -10.38
N THR A 85 -9.59 -10.07 -10.32
CA THR A 85 -9.79 -11.49 -10.52
C THR A 85 -10.46 -11.79 -11.86
N ASP A 86 -10.06 -12.85 -12.52
CA ASP A 86 -10.64 -13.50 -13.69
C ASP A 86 -11.25 -12.67 -14.84
N GLY A 87 -10.85 -12.93 -16.06
CA GLY A 87 -11.60 -12.56 -17.25
C GLY A 87 -11.00 -11.53 -18.20
N GLY A 88 -9.72 -11.24 -18.16
CA GLY A 88 -9.07 -10.27 -19.06
C GLY A 88 -9.38 -8.81 -18.71
N VAL A 89 -8.58 -7.89 -19.23
CA VAL A 89 -8.66 -6.46 -18.91
C VAL A 89 -10.00 -5.86 -19.33
N ASP A 90 -10.54 -6.22 -20.47
CA ASP A 90 -11.84 -5.73 -20.97
C ASP A 90 -13.02 -6.04 -20.04
N LYS A 91 -12.93 -7.15 -19.29
CA LYS A 91 -13.99 -7.56 -18.34
C LYS A 91 -13.78 -7.02 -16.95
N ARG A 92 -12.53 -6.64 -16.61
CA ARG A 92 -12.10 -6.22 -15.28
C ARG A 92 -11.58 -4.80 -15.24
N ALA A 93 -11.63 -4.08 -16.35
CA ALA A 93 -11.23 -2.68 -16.37
C ALA A 93 -11.90 -1.95 -15.20
N PRO A 94 -11.11 -1.38 -14.28
CA PRO A 94 -11.63 -0.68 -13.13
C PRO A 94 -12.27 0.63 -13.56
N TRP A 95 -12.98 1.24 -12.64
CA TRP A 95 -13.39 2.64 -12.76
C TRP A 95 -13.11 3.36 -11.45
N GLY A 96 -12.79 4.62 -11.54
CA GLY A 96 -12.28 5.42 -10.42
C GLY A 96 -10.79 5.22 -10.13
N ALA A 97 -10.07 4.41 -10.90
CA ALA A 97 -8.63 4.17 -10.74
C ALA A 97 -7.79 5.42 -10.97
N SER A 98 -8.22 6.27 -11.90
CA SER A 98 -7.57 7.55 -12.24
C SER A 98 -7.46 8.50 -11.05
N TYR A 99 -8.32 8.34 -10.03
CA TYR A 99 -8.37 9.21 -8.87
C TYR A 99 -7.74 8.60 -7.61
N ALA A 100 -7.30 7.34 -7.67
CA ALA A 100 -6.63 6.71 -6.55
C ALA A 100 -5.23 7.29 -6.36
N ASP A 101 -4.90 7.68 -5.12
CA ASP A 101 -3.58 8.19 -4.75
C ASP A 101 -2.56 7.05 -4.67
N ILE A 102 -2.98 5.96 -4.02
CA ILE A 102 -2.17 4.76 -3.83
C ILE A 102 -2.99 3.53 -4.22
N ILE A 103 -2.37 2.63 -4.96
CA ILE A 103 -2.93 1.33 -5.29
C ILE A 103 -2.06 0.25 -4.64
N TYR A 104 -2.65 -0.56 -3.77
CA TYR A 104 -2.02 -1.79 -3.31
C TYR A 104 -2.47 -2.95 -4.18
N GLU A 105 -1.51 -3.79 -4.59
CA GLU A 105 -1.78 -5.12 -5.14
C GLU A 105 -1.31 -6.17 -4.16
N THR A 106 -2.20 -7.06 -3.75
CA THR A 106 -1.94 -8.04 -2.70
C THR A 106 -2.34 -9.44 -3.13
N PRO A 107 -1.63 -10.48 -2.68
CA PRO A 107 -2.03 -11.87 -2.93
C PRO A 107 -3.46 -12.14 -2.43
N LEU A 108 -4.25 -12.86 -3.22
CA LEU A 108 -5.60 -13.27 -2.88
C LEU A 108 -5.72 -14.79 -2.76
N TYR A 109 -5.10 -15.51 -3.69
CA TYR A 109 -5.02 -16.97 -3.69
C TYR A 109 -3.58 -17.41 -3.86
N LYS A 110 -3.23 -18.54 -3.26
CA LYS A 110 -1.90 -19.14 -3.43
C LYS A 110 -1.58 -19.48 -4.89
N ALA A 111 -2.60 -19.60 -5.73
CA ALA A 111 -2.50 -19.86 -7.17
C ALA A 111 -2.16 -18.61 -8.02
N GLY A 112 -1.82 -17.47 -7.41
CA GLY A 112 -1.36 -16.29 -8.12
C GLY A 112 -2.41 -15.20 -8.35
N ASN A 113 -3.66 -15.42 -7.95
CA ASN A 113 -4.68 -14.36 -8.03
C ASN A 113 -4.37 -13.23 -7.05
N THR A 114 -4.69 -12.01 -7.44
CA THR A 114 -4.46 -10.81 -6.65
C THR A 114 -5.74 -10.03 -6.34
N ARG A 115 -5.65 -9.10 -5.41
CA ARG A 115 -6.67 -8.13 -5.05
C ARG A 115 -6.06 -6.75 -5.00
N LEU A 116 -6.79 -5.76 -5.52
CA LEU A 116 -6.39 -4.36 -5.40
C LEU A 116 -7.11 -3.69 -4.22
N SER A 117 -6.39 -2.81 -3.55
CA SER A 117 -6.94 -1.89 -2.56
C SER A 117 -6.57 -0.48 -2.99
N TYR A 118 -7.57 0.31 -3.38
CA TYR A 118 -7.37 1.70 -3.76
C TYR A 118 -7.48 2.58 -2.53
N ILE A 119 -6.54 3.47 -2.33
CA ILE A 119 -6.58 4.54 -1.32
C ILE A 119 -6.88 5.84 -2.05
N PHE A 120 -7.88 6.54 -1.56
CA PHE A 120 -8.28 7.87 -2.01
C PHE A 120 -8.20 8.83 -0.83
N SER A 121 -7.54 9.93 -0.95
CA SER A 121 -7.56 11.02 0.02
C SER A 121 -7.71 12.39 -0.63
N ASP A 122 -7.06 12.62 -1.76
CA ASP A 122 -7.03 13.89 -2.45
C ASP A 122 -8.36 14.15 -3.16
N LEU A 123 -8.72 13.23 -4.05
CA LEU A 123 -9.96 13.25 -4.82
C LEU A 123 -10.76 11.98 -4.57
N ILE A 124 -12.01 12.12 -4.15
CA ILE A 124 -12.91 11.00 -3.84
C ILE A 124 -14.08 11.02 -4.81
N PRO A 125 -14.10 10.13 -5.83
CA PRO A 125 -15.12 10.14 -6.88
C PRO A 125 -16.45 9.56 -6.40
N ASP A 126 -17.53 9.89 -7.11
CA ASP A 126 -18.85 9.33 -6.87
C ASP A 126 -18.94 7.84 -7.19
N SER A 127 -18.16 7.37 -8.16
CA SER A 127 -18.23 6.01 -8.66
C SER A 127 -16.88 5.34 -8.64
N VAL A 128 -16.82 4.17 -8.02
CA VAL A 128 -15.61 3.34 -7.94
C VAL A 128 -15.94 1.85 -8.00
N GLY A 129 -15.13 1.10 -8.72
CA GLY A 129 -15.28 -0.36 -8.79
C GLY A 129 -14.39 -1.04 -9.83
N PRO A 130 -14.62 -2.35 -10.03
CA PRO A 130 -15.61 -3.26 -9.43
C PRO A 130 -15.29 -3.57 -7.96
N VAL A 131 -16.19 -3.25 -7.05
CA VAL A 131 -15.97 -3.48 -5.62
C VAL A 131 -16.13 -4.96 -5.27
N ARG A 132 -15.19 -5.50 -4.49
CA ARG A 132 -15.12 -6.91 -4.16
C ARG A 132 -14.87 -7.17 -2.68
N SER A 133 -14.74 -8.46 -2.37
CA SER A 133 -14.65 -8.96 -1.00
C SER A 133 -13.32 -8.61 -0.33
N ALA A 134 -13.42 -8.26 0.95
CA ALA A 134 -12.27 -8.11 1.83
C ALA A 134 -11.69 -9.46 2.26
N ARG A 135 -10.43 -9.43 2.66
CA ARG A 135 -9.70 -10.49 3.33
C ARG A 135 -9.09 -9.93 4.63
N LEU A 136 -8.65 -10.81 5.50
CA LEU A 136 -8.12 -10.41 6.80
C LEU A 136 -6.95 -9.41 6.68
N GLY A 137 -6.03 -9.64 5.76
CA GLY A 137 -4.92 -8.73 5.49
C GLY A 137 -5.36 -7.34 5.06
N HIS A 138 -6.49 -7.22 4.35
CA HIS A 138 -7.02 -5.90 3.97
C HIS A 138 -7.56 -5.12 5.18
N VAL A 139 -8.08 -5.79 6.21
CA VAL A 139 -8.46 -5.12 7.46
C VAL A 139 -7.22 -4.53 8.14
N TRP A 140 -6.10 -5.25 8.12
CA TRP A 140 -4.85 -4.76 8.68
C TRP A 140 -4.20 -3.65 7.86
N LEU A 141 -4.31 -3.72 6.54
CA LEU A 141 -3.89 -2.63 5.66
C LEU A 141 -4.74 -1.37 5.92
N ARG A 142 -6.03 -1.54 6.11
CA ARG A 142 -6.94 -0.45 6.48
C ARG A 142 -6.52 0.20 7.82
N GLU A 143 -6.09 -0.60 8.81
CA GLU A 143 -5.64 -0.07 10.11
C GLU A 143 -4.39 0.81 9.95
N GLU A 144 -3.51 0.49 9.02
CA GLU A 144 -2.37 1.34 8.68
C GLU A 144 -2.82 2.75 8.31
N TRP A 145 -3.83 2.88 7.46
CA TRP A 145 -4.32 4.16 6.94
C TRP A 145 -5.42 4.81 7.80
N ASP A 146 -5.91 4.12 8.81
CA ASP A 146 -7.09 4.54 9.58
C ASP A 146 -8.28 4.95 8.69
N ALA A 147 -8.38 4.29 7.54
CA ALA A 147 -9.25 4.67 6.44
C ALA A 147 -10.71 4.26 6.65
N GLY A 148 -11.64 4.95 6.01
CA GLY A 148 -12.96 4.40 5.71
C GLY A 148 -12.80 3.19 4.79
N PHE A 149 -13.47 2.06 5.08
CA PHE A 149 -13.24 0.78 4.43
C PHE A 149 -14.46 0.28 3.67
N LEU A 150 -14.36 0.22 2.34
CA LEU A 150 -15.40 -0.24 1.44
C LEU A 150 -15.08 -1.61 0.86
N PHE A 151 -16.05 -2.51 0.93
CA PHE A 151 -15.95 -3.86 0.39
C PHE A 151 -17.32 -4.47 0.14
N TYR A 152 -17.38 -5.47 -0.78
CA TYR A 152 -18.60 -6.18 -1.09
C TYR A 152 -18.39 -7.69 -0.88
N GLY A 153 -18.70 -8.16 0.34
CA GLY A 153 -18.40 -9.50 0.83
C GLY A 153 -17.07 -9.58 1.60
N TYR A 154 -16.88 -10.64 2.34
CA TYR A 154 -15.69 -10.91 3.13
C TYR A 154 -15.56 -12.39 3.49
N GLN A 155 -14.42 -12.78 4.06
CA GLN A 155 -14.19 -14.13 4.57
C GLN A 155 -14.61 -14.26 6.02
N GLU A 156 -15.22 -15.42 6.33
CA GLU A 156 -15.63 -15.85 7.68
C GLU A 156 -15.09 -17.25 7.97
N TYR A 157 -13.77 -17.42 7.99
CA TYR A 157 -13.14 -18.69 8.37
C TYR A 157 -12.55 -18.59 9.77
N GLU A 158 -12.47 -19.70 10.49
CA GLU A 158 -11.94 -19.77 11.86
C GLU A 158 -10.60 -19.02 12.05
N LYS A 159 -9.72 -19.06 11.04
CA LYS A 159 -8.40 -18.39 11.08
C LYS A 159 -8.28 -17.19 10.17
N ALA A 160 -9.37 -16.73 9.58
CA ALA A 160 -9.43 -15.61 8.63
C ALA A 160 -10.81 -14.93 8.67
N ASP A 161 -11.30 -14.62 9.87
CA ASP A 161 -12.59 -13.98 10.11
C ASP A 161 -12.44 -12.45 10.07
N CYS A 162 -12.82 -11.86 8.92
CA CYS A 162 -12.76 -10.42 8.72
C CYS A 162 -13.73 -9.66 9.65
N GLU A 163 -14.90 -10.22 9.95
CA GLU A 163 -15.88 -9.54 10.80
C GLU A 163 -15.39 -9.48 12.25
N ALA A 164 -14.81 -10.56 12.75
CA ALA A 164 -14.20 -10.56 14.07
C ALA A 164 -13.06 -9.56 14.18
N GLU A 165 -12.24 -9.42 13.13
CA GLU A 165 -11.15 -8.48 13.10
C GLU A 165 -11.63 -7.02 12.99
N LEU A 166 -12.65 -6.73 12.18
CA LEU A 166 -13.29 -5.41 12.11
C LEU A 166 -13.86 -4.98 13.48
N ARG A 167 -14.48 -5.93 14.21
CA ARG A 167 -14.96 -5.66 15.58
C ARG A 167 -13.83 -5.42 16.56
N LYS A 168 -12.76 -6.21 16.51
CA LYS A 168 -11.56 -6.06 17.36
C LYS A 168 -10.94 -4.67 17.24
N TRP A 169 -10.81 -4.16 16.03
CA TRP A 169 -10.27 -2.82 15.75
C TRP A 169 -11.32 -1.71 15.81
N LYS A 170 -12.55 -2.05 16.18
CA LYS A 170 -13.67 -1.11 16.32
C LYS A 170 -14.00 -0.33 15.04
N VAL A 171 -13.70 -0.87 13.87
CA VAL A 171 -13.92 -0.21 12.58
C VAL A 171 -15.40 0.10 12.37
N GLU A 172 -16.28 -0.86 12.67
CA GLU A 172 -17.74 -0.68 12.56
C GLU A 172 -18.29 0.34 13.57
N SER A 173 -17.83 0.30 14.83
CA SER A 173 -18.30 1.22 15.86
C SER A 173 -17.82 2.65 15.66
N LYS A 174 -16.70 2.84 14.97
CA LYS A 174 -16.21 4.15 14.53
C LYS A 174 -16.97 4.67 13.28
N GLY A 175 -17.86 3.88 12.67
CA GLY A 175 -18.57 4.22 11.44
C GLY A 175 -17.71 4.19 10.18
N LEU A 176 -16.60 3.45 10.22
CA LEU A 176 -15.61 3.39 9.13
C LEU A 176 -15.73 2.14 8.25
N ALA A 177 -16.62 1.18 8.56
CA ALA A 177 -16.82 -0.03 7.76
C ALA A 177 -18.10 0.09 6.92
N PHE A 178 -17.96 0.00 5.61
CA PHE A 178 -19.02 0.11 4.62
C PHE A 178 -19.15 -1.20 3.84
N SER A 179 -19.79 -2.21 4.47
CA SER A 179 -20.01 -3.51 3.84
C SER A 179 -21.26 -3.51 2.97
N GLY A 180 -21.15 -3.95 1.72
CA GLY A 180 -22.27 -4.04 0.79
C GLY A 180 -23.18 -5.28 0.97
N THR A 181 -22.81 -6.28 1.80
CA THR A 181 -23.48 -7.59 1.78
C THR A 181 -24.13 -8.05 3.08
N VAL A 182 -23.47 -8.04 4.24
CA VAL A 182 -23.93 -8.77 5.43
C VAL A 182 -23.96 -7.88 6.67
N GLY A 183 -24.74 -8.24 7.68
CA GLY A 183 -24.85 -7.52 8.95
C GLY A 183 -25.32 -6.08 8.74
N THR A 184 -24.41 -5.15 8.86
CA THR A 184 -24.63 -3.74 8.52
C THR A 184 -24.85 -3.50 7.03
N GLY A 185 -24.68 -4.50 6.16
CA GLY A 185 -24.83 -4.44 4.71
C GLY A 185 -26.17 -3.90 4.22
N LYS A 186 -27.26 -4.13 4.98
CA LYS A 186 -28.58 -3.53 4.66
C LYS A 186 -28.54 -1.99 4.76
N LYS A 187 -27.78 -1.45 5.72
CA LYS A 187 -27.60 0.00 5.92
C LYS A 187 -26.90 0.64 4.73
N TRP A 188 -25.88 -0.02 4.20
CA TRP A 188 -25.00 0.53 3.16
C TRP A 188 -25.43 0.17 1.74
N LYS A 189 -26.36 -0.82 1.58
CA LYS A 189 -26.78 -1.34 0.28
C LYS A 189 -27.23 -0.25 -0.71
N LYS A 190 -27.81 0.83 -0.26
CA LYS A 190 -28.28 1.93 -1.11
C LYS A 190 -27.15 2.70 -1.82
N TYR A 191 -25.93 2.58 -1.34
CA TYR A 191 -24.73 3.21 -1.91
C TYR A 191 -23.99 2.30 -2.88
N TYR A 192 -24.46 1.06 -3.04
CA TYR A 192 -23.91 0.10 -3.98
C TYR A 192 -24.91 -0.17 -5.09
N THR A 193 -24.45 -0.12 -6.32
CA THR A 193 -25.23 -0.45 -7.50
C THR A 193 -24.55 -1.54 -8.31
N ARG A 194 -25.20 -1.99 -9.39
CA ARG A 194 -24.57 -2.89 -10.35
C ARG A 194 -24.58 -2.23 -11.72
N ARG A 195 -23.39 -2.04 -12.27
CA ARG A 195 -23.23 -1.48 -13.62
C ARG A 195 -23.86 -2.37 -14.66
N LYS A 196 -24.64 -1.76 -15.55
CA LYS A 196 -25.17 -2.42 -16.73
C LYS A 196 -24.06 -2.64 -17.74
N GLY A 197 -24.13 -3.76 -18.48
CA GLY A 197 -23.14 -4.10 -19.51
C GLY A 197 -21.84 -4.70 -18.98
N VAL A 198 -21.67 -4.81 -17.67
CA VAL A 198 -20.54 -5.50 -17.05
C VAL A 198 -21.05 -6.80 -16.41
N ALA A 199 -20.37 -7.91 -16.65
CA ALA A 199 -20.78 -9.23 -16.16
C ALA A 199 -20.70 -9.32 -14.63
N SER A 200 -21.73 -9.91 -14.00
CA SER A 200 -21.64 -10.29 -12.58
C SER A 200 -20.64 -11.42 -12.40
N PRO A 201 -19.84 -11.42 -11.35
CA PRO A 201 -19.87 -10.56 -10.16
C PRO A 201 -18.96 -9.31 -10.27
N HIS A 202 -18.43 -8.97 -11.44
CA HIS A 202 -17.43 -7.92 -11.69
C HIS A 202 -18.04 -6.54 -11.95
N ASN A 203 -19.24 -6.28 -11.45
CA ASN A 203 -20.04 -5.10 -11.82
C ASN A 203 -20.55 -4.29 -10.62
N VAL A 204 -20.00 -4.52 -9.43
CA VAL A 204 -20.42 -3.75 -8.25
C VAL A 204 -19.75 -2.39 -8.26
N ASP A 205 -20.56 -1.37 -8.27
CA ASP A 205 -20.20 0.03 -8.19
C ASP A 205 -20.53 0.58 -6.81
N ALA A 206 -19.69 1.45 -6.25
CA ALA A 206 -19.94 2.13 -4.99
C ALA A 206 -19.90 3.63 -5.16
N ASN A 207 -20.87 4.34 -4.53
CA ASN A 207 -20.84 5.79 -4.42
C ASN A 207 -19.91 6.17 -3.25
N LEU A 208 -18.65 6.46 -3.59
CA LEU A 208 -17.59 6.65 -2.62
C LEU A 208 -17.69 8.00 -1.91
N SER A 209 -17.94 9.08 -2.64
CA SER A 209 -18.10 10.44 -2.08
C SER A 209 -19.25 10.50 -1.08
N ALA A 210 -20.40 9.89 -1.41
CA ALA A 210 -21.53 9.82 -0.51
C ALA A 210 -21.24 9.02 0.77
N MET A 211 -20.38 8.00 0.72
CA MET A 211 -19.95 7.26 1.92
C MET A 211 -18.93 8.06 2.74
N TYR A 212 -18.04 8.80 2.10
CA TYR A 212 -17.11 9.71 2.76
C TYR A 212 -17.87 10.74 3.63
N GLU A 213 -18.96 11.32 3.11
CA GLU A 213 -19.79 12.29 3.83
C GLU A 213 -20.51 11.70 5.07
N LEU A 214 -20.61 10.40 5.18
CA LEU A 214 -21.22 9.73 6.35
C LEU A 214 -20.25 9.56 7.53
N ILE A 215 -18.96 9.74 7.32
CA ILE A 215 -17.97 9.64 8.37
C ILE A 215 -18.06 10.85 9.28
N ASP A 216 -18.10 10.61 10.60
CA ASP A 216 -18.15 11.69 11.59
C ASP A 216 -17.06 12.73 11.31
N LYS A 217 -17.47 13.99 11.12
CA LYS A 217 -16.56 15.12 10.83
C LYS A 217 -15.57 15.37 11.98
N LYS A 218 -15.83 14.86 13.18
CA LYS A 218 -14.90 14.91 14.33
C LYS A 218 -13.86 13.79 14.31
N PHE A 219 -14.03 12.78 13.46
CA PHE A 219 -13.03 11.74 13.32
C PHE A 219 -11.84 12.30 12.56
N VAL A 220 -10.67 12.19 13.18
CA VAL A 220 -9.38 12.59 12.59
C VAL A 220 -8.55 11.32 12.45
N PRO A 221 -8.25 10.89 11.22
CA PRO A 221 -7.37 9.75 11.00
C PRO A 221 -5.94 10.09 11.44
N ARG A 222 -5.16 9.06 11.71
CA ARG A 222 -3.73 9.20 11.96
C ARG A 222 -3.04 9.78 10.73
N ASN A 223 -2.03 10.62 10.94
CA ASN A 223 -1.27 11.20 9.83
C ASN A 223 -0.32 10.16 9.23
N HIS A 224 -0.45 9.92 7.93
CA HIS A 224 0.40 9.06 7.13
C HIS A 224 0.94 9.82 5.93
N THR A 225 1.95 10.64 6.18
CA THR A 225 2.60 11.42 5.14
C THR A 225 3.91 10.74 4.75
N PHE A 226 4.13 10.50 3.46
CA PHE A 226 5.42 10.14 2.93
C PHE A 226 6.34 11.36 2.83
N LEU A 227 7.63 11.13 2.68
CA LEU A 227 8.55 12.16 2.23
C LEU A 227 8.53 12.20 0.69
N PHE A 228 8.61 13.40 0.13
CA PHE A 228 8.58 13.59 -1.32
C PHE A 228 9.77 14.40 -1.80
N THR A 229 10.21 14.12 -3.03
CA THR A 229 11.29 14.81 -3.72
C THR A 229 10.97 14.93 -5.21
N ASP A 230 11.49 15.99 -5.85
CA ASP A 230 11.44 16.14 -7.30
C ASP A 230 12.71 15.58 -7.97
N ALA A 231 13.70 15.16 -7.17
CA ALA A 231 14.93 14.58 -7.67
C ALA A 231 14.75 13.13 -8.08
N ILE A 232 15.27 12.76 -9.25
CA ILE A 232 15.41 11.36 -9.65
C ILE A 232 16.50 10.73 -8.78
N PRO A 233 16.22 9.61 -8.09
CA PRO A 233 17.23 8.97 -7.24
C PRO A 233 18.35 8.33 -8.08
N GLU A 234 19.50 8.14 -7.47
CA GLU A 234 20.53 7.28 -8.05
C GLU A 234 20.13 5.81 -7.90
N GLY A 235 20.28 5.01 -8.97
CA GLY A 235 19.89 3.60 -8.98
C GLY A 235 20.31 2.84 -10.23
N GLU A 236 19.93 1.58 -10.30
CA GLU A 236 20.11 0.73 -11.48
C GLU A 236 19.02 1.08 -12.51
N LEU A 237 19.36 1.28 -13.79
CA LEU A 237 18.35 1.52 -14.83
C LEU A 237 17.30 0.41 -14.87
N ALA A 238 16.05 0.78 -14.97
CA ALA A 238 14.92 -0.15 -14.95
C ALA A 238 13.74 0.41 -15.75
N ASP A 239 13.80 0.28 -17.06
CA ASP A 239 12.77 0.78 -17.97
C ASP A 239 11.50 -0.09 -17.97
N GLU A 240 11.65 -1.34 -17.59
CA GLU A 240 10.53 -2.28 -17.46
C GLU A 240 10.65 -3.13 -16.20
N VAL A 241 9.54 -3.26 -15.48
CA VAL A 241 9.41 -4.12 -14.30
C VAL A 241 8.31 -5.15 -14.56
N ARG A 242 8.62 -6.43 -14.44
CA ARG A 242 7.65 -7.52 -14.61
C ARG A 242 7.36 -8.20 -13.28
N ILE A 243 6.08 -8.43 -13.02
CA ILE A 243 5.58 -9.13 -11.85
C ILE A 243 4.85 -10.37 -12.35
N ASN A 244 5.48 -11.53 -12.19
CA ASN A 244 4.91 -12.81 -12.55
C ASN A 244 4.32 -13.49 -11.32
N THR A 245 3.00 -13.56 -11.24
CA THR A 245 2.29 -14.20 -10.13
C THR A 245 2.13 -15.71 -10.30
N GLY A 246 2.60 -16.28 -11.41
CA GLY A 246 2.33 -17.65 -11.83
C GLY A 246 0.97 -17.83 -12.49
N HIS A 247 0.21 -16.75 -12.67
CA HIS A 247 -1.08 -16.75 -13.35
C HIS A 247 -1.14 -15.57 -14.34
N GLU A 248 -1.22 -15.86 -15.63
CA GLU A 248 -1.17 -14.88 -16.72
C GLU A 248 -2.08 -13.67 -16.49
N ALA A 249 -3.35 -13.90 -16.18
CA ALA A 249 -4.34 -12.83 -16.01
C ALA A 249 -4.12 -11.90 -14.81
N TYR A 250 -3.16 -12.20 -13.95
CA TYR A 250 -2.78 -11.37 -12.76
C TYR A 250 -1.34 -10.91 -12.82
N SER A 251 -0.57 -11.42 -13.77
CA SER A 251 0.77 -10.93 -14.05
C SER A 251 0.71 -9.57 -14.72
N SER A 252 1.71 -8.75 -14.51
CA SER A 252 1.75 -7.38 -15.03
C SER A 252 3.16 -6.94 -15.40
N ALA A 253 3.22 -5.98 -16.31
CA ALA A 253 4.40 -5.21 -16.63
C ALA A 253 4.16 -3.74 -16.32
N LEU A 254 5.20 -3.05 -15.89
CA LEU A 254 5.23 -1.62 -15.65
C LEU A 254 6.34 -1.06 -16.53
N ILE A 255 5.97 -0.26 -17.53
CA ILE A 255 6.87 0.26 -18.53
C ILE A 255 7.05 1.76 -18.29
N TYR A 256 8.30 2.17 -18.13
CA TYR A 256 8.65 3.57 -17.88
C TYR A 256 8.56 4.40 -19.15
N ASP A 257 7.91 5.52 -19.03
CA ASP A 257 7.88 6.58 -20.03
C ASP A 257 8.64 7.80 -19.53
N VAL A 258 9.74 8.12 -20.20
CA VAL A 258 10.62 9.22 -19.83
C VAL A 258 9.97 10.60 -20.01
N ASP A 259 9.05 10.74 -20.95
CA ASP A 259 8.40 12.02 -21.25
C ASP A 259 7.43 12.43 -20.14
N THR A 260 6.76 11.46 -19.51
CA THR A 260 5.82 11.68 -18.40
C THR A 260 6.44 11.41 -17.04
N ASN A 261 7.60 10.75 -16.99
CA ASN A 261 8.24 10.27 -15.75
C ASN A 261 7.36 9.28 -14.97
N LEU A 262 6.61 8.42 -15.67
CA LEU A 262 5.68 7.47 -15.06
C LEU A 262 5.97 6.04 -15.53
N TYR A 263 5.67 5.08 -14.67
CA TYR A 263 5.56 3.67 -15.00
C TYR A 263 4.12 3.32 -15.34
N PHE A 264 3.81 3.08 -16.62
CA PHE A 264 2.50 2.67 -17.07
C PHE A 264 2.28 1.18 -16.85
N ARG A 265 1.12 0.83 -16.30
CA ARG A 265 0.79 -0.56 -16.00
C ARG A 265 0.12 -1.25 -17.18
N TYR A 266 0.62 -2.44 -17.47
CA TYR A 266 0.03 -3.39 -18.42
C TYR A 266 -0.26 -4.71 -17.72
N MET A 267 -1.30 -5.41 -18.14
CA MET A 267 -1.65 -6.75 -17.68
C MET A 267 -1.26 -7.78 -18.74
N GLY A 268 -0.75 -8.94 -18.30
CA GLY A 268 -0.34 -10.02 -19.19
C GLY A 268 1.07 -10.53 -18.93
N VAL A 269 1.55 -11.41 -19.81
CA VAL A 269 2.88 -12.03 -19.77
C VAL A 269 3.55 -11.94 -21.15
N GLY A 270 4.87 -11.97 -21.18
CA GLY A 270 5.62 -11.90 -22.44
C GLY A 270 5.31 -10.62 -23.21
N ASP A 271 5.02 -10.74 -24.48
CA ASP A 271 4.68 -9.62 -25.37
C ASP A 271 3.16 -9.39 -25.50
N ASP A 272 2.34 -10.28 -24.91
CA ASP A 272 0.88 -10.12 -24.89
C ASP A 272 0.46 -9.26 -23.68
N LEU A 273 0.64 -7.95 -23.84
CA LEU A 273 0.37 -6.95 -22.85
C LEU A 273 -0.84 -6.10 -23.24
N THR A 274 -1.74 -5.90 -22.28
CA THR A 274 -2.91 -5.03 -22.43
C THR A 274 -2.81 -3.85 -21.45
N PRO A 275 -2.97 -2.60 -21.92
CA PRO A 275 -2.96 -1.44 -21.04
C PRO A 275 -3.97 -1.57 -19.89
N TYR A 276 -3.57 -1.16 -18.70
CA TYR A 276 -4.46 -1.10 -17.53
C TYR A 276 -5.12 0.28 -17.47
N GLU A 277 -6.34 0.37 -17.98
CA GLU A 277 -7.06 1.62 -18.17
C GLU A 277 -8.23 1.77 -17.18
N ASP A 278 -8.54 3.00 -16.82
CA ASP A 278 -9.78 3.35 -16.14
C ASP A 278 -10.92 3.36 -17.15
N LYS A 279 -12.00 2.64 -16.85
CA LYS A 279 -13.12 2.46 -17.77
C LYS A 279 -13.90 3.74 -18.05
N ASP A 280 -13.92 4.68 -17.13
CA ASP A 280 -14.73 5.90 -17.23
C ASP A 280 -13.95 7.04 -17.85
N THR A 281 -12.67 7.19 -17.49
CA THR A 281 -11.81 8.26 -18.02
C THR A 281 -11.04 7.83 -19.27
N THR A 282 -10.91 6.52 -19.53
CA THR A 282 -10.04 5.93 -20.56
C THR A 282 -8.55 6.22 -20.33
N GLU A 283 -8.17 6.70 -19.16
CA GLU A 283 -6.79 6.97 -18.80
C GLU A 283 -6.03 5.65 -18.60
N HIS A 284 -4.89 5.51 -19.28
CA HIS A 284 -3.93 4.46 -18.98
C HIS A 284 -3.23 4.78 -17.66
N ILE A 285 -3.33 3.89 -16.68
CA ILE A 285 -2.89 4.19 -15.32
C ILE A 285 -1.36 4.10 -15.22
N GLY A 286 -0.77 5.24 -14.90
CA GLY A 286 0.66 5.41 -14.65
C GLY A 286 0.96 5.76 -13.18
N PHE A 287 2.17 5.45 -12.74
CA PHE A 287 2.65 5.63 -11.38
C PHE A 287 4.00 6.34 -11.36
N ALA A 288 4.14 7.37 -10.55
CA ALA A 288 5.43 8.00 -10.28
C ALA A 288 6.35 7.07 -9.46
N ASN A 289 5.74 6.23 -8.62
CA ASN A 289 6.45 5.29 -7.77
C ASN A 289 5.84 3.89 -7.88
N VAL A 290 6.72 2.88 -8.06
CA VAL A 290 6.36 1.47 -7.96
C VAL A 290 7.19 0.84 -6.86
N ILE A 291 6.53 0.29 -5.85
CA ILE A 291 7.17 -0.32 -4.69
C ILE A 291 6.88 -1.81 -4.70
N ILE A 292 7.91 -2.62 -4.77
CA ILE A 292 7.82 -4.07 -4.55
C ILE A 292 8.15 -4.36 -3.10
N GLN A 293 7.12 -4.67 -2.33
CA GLN A 293 7.23 -4.99 -0.91
C GLN A 293 7.31 -6.50 -0.74
N PHE A 294 8.52 -7.05 -0.55
CA PHE A 294 8.69 -8.49 -0.31
C PHE A 294 8.23 -8.85 1.10
N ALA A 295 7.27 -9.75 1.19
CA ALA A 295 6.69 -10.18 2.45
C ALA A 295 6.51 -11.69 2.52
N GLU A 296 6.46 -12.24 3.73
CA GLU A 296 6.04 -13.63 3.94
C GLU A 296 4.52 -13.68 4.13
N VAL A 297 3.81 -14.28 3.17
CA VAL A 297 2.36 -14.46 3.24
C VAL A 297 2.03 -15.79 3.93
N GLN A 298 1.17 -15.74 4.94
CA GLN A 298 0.68 -16.96 5.59
C GLN A 298 -0.62 -17.41 4.96
N TRP A 299 -0.68 -18.69 4.63
CA TRP A 299 -1.80 -19.30 3.94
C TRP A 299 -2.43 -20.40 4.81
N PRO A 300 -3.37 -20.08 5.73
CA PRO A 300 -4.13 -21.11 6.45
C PRO A 300 -4.96 -21.97 5.50
N ARG A 301 -5.33 -21.41 4.35
CA ARG A 301 -5.95 -22.08 3.19
C ARG A 301 -5.40 -21.46 1.91
N VAL A 302 -5.52 -22.17 0.79
CA VAL A 302 -5.04 -21.72 -0.53
C VAL A 302 -5.75 -20.46 -1.03
N ASP A 303 -6.95 -20.20 -0.55
CA ASP A 303 -7.83 -19.08 -0.90
C ASP A 303 -8.01 -18.06 0.23
N ALA A 304 -7.21 -18.16 1.29
CA ALA A 304 -7.34 -17.34 2.47
C ALA A 304 -5.98 -16.84 2.95
N PRO A 305 -5.42 -15.80 2.33
CA PRO A 305 -4.24 -15.13 2.88
C PRO A 305 -4.59 -14.49 4.22
N VAL A 306 -3.79 -14.74 5.24
CA VAL A 306 -4.02 -14.20 6.58
C VAL A 306 -3.28 -12.89 6.78
N THR A 307 -2.15 -12.72 6.10
CA THR A 307 -1.32 -11.52 6.26
C THR A 307 -0.40 -11.31 5.08
N PHE A 308 -0.10 -10.06 4.78
CA PHE A 308 0.92 -9.66 3.82
C PHE A 308 2.18 -9.19 4.51
N HIS A 309 2.17 -9.12 5.83
CA HIS A 309 3.16 -8.33 6.52
C HIS A 309 4.10 -9.16 7.34
N VAL A 310 3.97 -10.50 7.45
CA VAL A 310 4.62 -10.97 8.62
C VAL A 310 5.01 -12.36 8.80
N GLY A 311 6.14 -12.49 9.44
CA GLY A 311 6.56 -13.63 10.22
C GLY A 311 5.72 -13.88 11.49
N LYS A 312 6.03 -14.96 12.19
CA LYS A 312 5.30 -15.50 13.37
C LYS A 312 5.01 -14.53 14.53
N LYS A 313 5.61 -13.34 14.56
CA LYS A 313 5.43 -12.35 15.63
C LYS A 313 4.10 -11.59 15.56
N TYR A 314 3.45 -11.60 14.43
CA TYR A 314 2.21 -10.85 14.19
C TYR A 314 1.01 -11.29 15.05
N TYR A 315 1.04 -12.50 15.58
CA TYR A 315 -0.01 -13.06 16.42
C TYR A 315 0.26 -12.95 17.93
N ASN A 316 1.34 -12.28 18.34
CA ASN A 316 1.53 -12.18 19.75
C ASN A 316 0.59 -11.10 20.34
N ASN A 317 -0.10 -11.44 21.41
CA ASN A 317 -1.14 -10.65 22.06
C ASN A 317 -0.66 -9.32 22.68
N LYS A 318 0.54 -8.86 22.42
CA LYS A 318 1.15 -7.69 23.07
C LYS A 318 1.14 -6.42 22.20
N GLY A 319 0.61 -6.46 20.98
CA GLY A 319 0.32 -5.27 20.19
C GLY A 319 1.53 -4.54 19.60
N SER A 320 2.76 -4.98 19.82
CA SER A 320 3.94 -4.42 19.14
C SER A 320 4.56 -5.45 18.21
N TYR A 321 4.75 -5.09 16.96
CA TYR A 321 5.27 -5.96 15.94
C TYR A 321 6.37 -5.26 15.18
N GLU A 322 7.57 -5.80 15.22
CA GLU A 322 8.55 -5.49 14.20
C GLU A 322 8.25 -6.36 12.98
N VAL A 323 7.71 -5.76 11.96
CA VAL A 323 7.41 -6.39 10.71
C VAL A 323 8.19 -5.66 9.64
N GLY A 324 8.96 -6.39 8.87
CA GLY A 324 9.80 -5.78 7.85
C GLY A 324 10.33 -6.80 6.85
N GLY A 325 10.90 -6.31 5.79
CA GLY A 325 11.48 -7.09 4.72
C GLY A 325 12.29 -6.23 3.76
N ASN A 326 12.77 -6.87 2.69
CA ASN A 326 13.35 -6.15 1.58
C ASN A 326 12.28 -5.43 0.77
N ALA A 327 12.65 -4.36 0.09
CA ALA A 327 11.83 -3.69 -0.90
C ALA A 327 12.69 -3.24 -2.08
N ASP A 328 12.08 -3.22 -3.25
CA ASP A 328 12.62 -2.57 -4.45
C ASP A 328 11.71 -1.41 -4.80
N PHE A 329 12.32 -0.27 -5.12
CA PHE A 329 11.62 0.97 -5.46
C PHE A 329 11.98 1.34 -6.89
N PHE A 330 10.97 1.59 -7.71
CA PHE A 330 11.14 2.02 -9.10
C PHE A 330 10.50 3.39 -9.26
N MET A 331 11.29 4.39 -9.62
CA MET A 331 10.90 5.76 -9.85
C MET A 331 11.94 6.48 -10.71
N GLY A 332 11.51 7.34 -11.62
CA GLY A 332 12.41 8.04 -12.53
C GLY A 332 13.22 7.13 -13.46
N GLY A 333 12.69 5.96 -13.84
CA GLY A 333 13.39 5.01 -14.71
C GLY A 333 14.51 4.21 -14.05
N VAL A 334 14.63 4.27 -12.71
CA VAL A 334 15.68 3.55 -11.99
C VAL A 334 15.10 2.68 -10.86
N ARG A 335 15.84 1.65 -10.51
CA ARG A 335 15.60 0.80 -9.34
C ARG A 335 16.49 1.22 -8.19
N VAL A 336 15.91 1.47 -7.04
CA VAL A 336 16.59 1.63 -5.75
C VAL A 336 16.24 0.45 -4.86
N LYS A 337 17.25 -0.17 -4.26
CA LYS A 337 17.07 -1.26 -3.27
C LYS A 337 16.89 -0.67 -1.88
N GLY A 338 16.17 -1.40 -1.04
CA GLY A 338 16.04 -1.02 0.35
C GLY A 338 15.16 -1.95 1.14
N TYR A 339 14.46 -1.37 2.10
CA TYR A 339 13.74 -2.12 3.12
C TYR A 339 12.40 -1.48 3.43
N TRP A 340 11.49 -2.27 3.97
CA TRP A 340 10.28 -1.76 4.59
C TRP A 340 10.16 -2.25 6.02
N GLN A 341 9.55 -1.45 6.89
CA GLN A 341 9.26 -1.82 8.27
C GLN A 341 7.94 -1.20 8.72
N ARG A 342 7.23 -1.93 9.57
CA ARG A 342 6.03 -1.46 10.25
C ARG A 342 6.06 -1.92 11.69
N GLU A 343 6.03 -1.00 12.64
CA GLU A 343 6.23 -1.30 14.07
C GLU A 343 4.99 -1.85 14.75
N SER A 344 3.81 -1.36 14.38
CA SER A 344 2.52 -1.84 14.91
C SER A 344 1.43 -1.88 13.84
N MET A 345 0.25 -2.38 14.21
CA MET A 345 -0.92 -2.41 13.33
C MET A 345 -1.41 -1.03 12.94
N GLU A 346 -1.21 -0.08 13.81
CA GLU A 346 -1.69 1.29 13.68
C GLU A 346 -0.63 2.23 13.08
N ASP A 347 0.62 1.76 12.97
CA ASP A 347 1.70 2.52 12.34
C ASP A 347 1.67 2.34 10.82
N ARG A 348 2.16 3.36 10.13
CA ARG A 348 2.40 3.26 8.69
C ARG A 348 3.56 2.32 8.38
N THR A 349 3.55 1.75 7.22
CA THR A 349 4.74 1.14 6.63
C THR A 349 5.72 2.25 6.27
N VAL A 350 6.95 2.15 6.75
CA VAL A 350 8.05 3.04 6.41
C VAL A 350 8.96 2.32 5.43
N PHE A 351 9.32 3.01 4.37
CA PHE A 351 10.26 2.54 3.36
C PHE A 351 11.62 3.19 3.59
N TYR A 352 12.68 2.43 3.41
CA TYR A 352 14.05 2.85 3.68
C TYR A 352 14.96 2.51 2.52
N THR A 353 15.90 3.38 2.23
CA THR A 353 17.04 3.10 1.37
C THR A 353 18.00 2.07 2.01
N GLU A 354 18.96 1.51 1.25
CA GLU A 354 19.90 0.52 1.78
C GLU A 354 20.76 1.05 2.94
N ASP A 355 21.02 2.37 3.01
CA ASP A 355 21.72 3.00 4.11
C ASP A 355 20.84 3.29 5.34
N GLY A 356 19.58 2.86 5.29
CA GLY A 356 18.63 2.93 6.42
C GLY A 356 17.98 4.28 6.63
N LYS A 357 18.04 5.20 5.69
CA LYS A 357 17.27 6.46 5.72
C LYS A 357 15.88 6.24 5.19
N GLU A 358 14.92 7.03 5.69
CA GLU A 358 13.58 7.03 5.11
C GLU A 358 13.66 7.42 3.64
N LEU A 359 12.96 6.67 2.79
CA LEU A 359 12.90 6.90 1.35
C LEU A 359 12.03 8.12 1.06
N GLU A 360 12.52 9.00 0.20
CA GLU A 360 11.74 10.06 -0.42
C GLU A 360 11.14 9.53 -1.74
N LEU A 361 9.82 9.64 -1.89
CA LEU A 361 9.09 9.26 -3.09
C LEU A 361 9.05 10.42 -4.09
N GLN A 362 8.89 10.11 -5.36
CA GLN A 362 8.54 11.13 -6.34
C GLN A 362 7.08 11.55 -6.20
N ARG A 363 6.77 12.81 -6.52
CA ARG A 363 5.39 13.31 -6.45
C ARG A 363 4.51 12.62 -7.47
N GLY A 364 3.35 12.16 -7.05
CA GLY A 364 2.38 11.45 -7.89
C GLY A 364 1.88 10.15 -7.29
N LYS A 365 1.13 9.40 -8.10
CA LYS A 365 0.52 8.12 -7.69
C LYS A 365 1.57 7.07 -7.36
N THR A 366 1.25 6.22 -6.38
CA THR A 366 2.12 5.11 -5.97
C THR A 366 1.42 3.77 -6.11
N LEU A 367 2.09 2.81 -6.77
CA LEU A 367 1.71 1.40 -6.76
C LEU A 367 2.57 0.64 -5.74
N ILE A 368 1.93 -0.07 -4.82
CA ILE A 368 2.61 -0.93 -3.84
C ILE A 368 2.18 -2.37 -4.10
N VAL A 369 3.11 -3.20 -4.55
CA VAL A 369 2.85 -4.62 -4.81
C VAL A 369 3.47 -5.44 -3.68
N VAL A 370 2.62 -6.12 -2.91
CA VAL A 370 3.06 -7.05 -1.87
C VAL A 370 3.34 -8.40 -2.50
N VAL A 371 4.61 -8.80 -2.51
CA VAL A 371 5.10 -10.00 -3.17
C VAL A 371 5.45 -11.07 -2.15
N ASP A 372 4.84 -12.25 -2.28
CA ASP A 372 5.35 -13.46 -1.65
C ASP A 372 6.47 -14.03 -2.54
N SER A 373 7.72 -13.73 -2.19
CA SER A 373 8.89 -14.15 -2.96
C SER A 373 9.09 -15.67 -3.09
N LYS A 374 8.31 -16.46 -2.34
CA LYS A 374 8.28 -17.94 -2.47
C LYS A 374 7.36 -18.39 -3.59
N LEU A 375 6.45 -17.52 -4.07
CA LEU A 375 5.42 -17.86 -5.04
C LEU A 375 5.48 -17.00 -6.31
N TRP A 376 5.97 -15.75 -6.21
CA TRP A 376 5.99 -14.80 -7.32
C TRP A 376 7.42 -14.44 -7.70
N GLU A 377 7.60 -14.09 -8.95
CA GLU A 377 8.85 -13.63 -9.51
C GLU A 377 8.73 -12.16 -9.93
N VAL A 378 9.74 -11.38 -9.60
CA VAL A 378 9.89 -10.00 -10.05
C VAL A 378 11.19 -9.88 -10.83
N SER A 379 11.12 -9.34 -12.02
CA SER A 379 12.28 -9.05 -12.86
C SER A 379 12.20 -7.62 -13.40
N TYR A 380 13.31 -7.06 -13.83
CA TYR A 380 13.39 -5.76 -14.47
C TYR A 380 14.47 -5.75 -15.54
N THR A 381 14.29 -4.89 -16.52
CA THR A 381 15.23 -4.69 -17.63
C THR A 381 15.42 -3.21 -17.90
N ALA A 382 16.58 -2.85 -18.44
CA ALA A 382 16.87 -1.56 -19.03
C ALA A 382 17.06 -1.75 -20.54
N TYR A 383 16.63 -0.79 -21.33
CA TYR A 383 16.74 -0.79 -22.80
C TYR A 383 17.76 0.25 -23.30
#